data_fd6f9ad97e6fb70ca84910d6657f1a64
#
_entry.id   fd6f9ad97e6fb70ca84910d6657f1a64
#
_cell.length_a   1.000
_cell.length_b   1.000
_cell.length_c   1.000
_cell.angle_alpha   90.00
_cell.angle_beta   90.00
_cell.angle_gamma   90.00
#
_symmetry.space_group_name_H-M   'P 1'
#
loop_
_entity.id
_entity.type
_entity.pdbx_description
1 polymer ?
#
loop_
_entity_poly.entity_id
_entity_poly.type
_entity_poly.pdbx_seq_one_letter_code
_entity_poly.pdbx_strand_id
1 'polypeptide(L)'
;MTYPRRQSFVVVRDHEPASDVLRHAVVAIGNFDGVHRGHRTVIATATERARAAGRPAAALTFEPHPRSYFQPHAPSFRLSSEANKLRLLAATDLDGAIVTTFNAALARLTAEEFIGRILVERLAIAGAVIGFNFQFGKNRAGTPDFLISQGARLGFSVDVVPPFEHAGRRVSSGAIRDALAAGHVADAADLLGYPWFVTGEVVHGDHRGRELGYPTANLRLDPECGLQHGIYAVRAGVDGHLYGGVASFGRRPTFDNGAVLLEVFLFDFSGDLYGKVLDIAFIVWIRHELKFDSIEELVHRMDEDSRLARGALARAPGAFPSLANPTD
;
A
#
# COMPACT_ATOMS: atom_id res chain seq x y z
N MET A 1 34.85 -4.68 -3.41
CA MET A 1 33.85 -5.77 -3.48
C MET A 1 32.65 -5.24 -4.24
N THR A 2 32.50 -5.65 -5.50
CA THR A 2 31.35 -5.29 -6.34
C THR A 2 30.14 -6.08 -5.82
N TYR A 3 29.16 -5.38 -5.26
CA TYR A 3 27.85 -5.97 -4.97
C TYR A 3 27.27 -6.51 -6.28
N PRO A 4 26.81 -7.77 -6.33
CA PRO A 4 26.12 -8.27 -7.50
C PRO A 4 24.91 -7.38 -7.80
N ARG A 5 24.66 -7.11 -9.10
CA ARG A 5 23.46 -6.41 -9.56
C ARG A 5 22.24 -7.01 -8.85
N ARG A 6 21.36 -6.14 -8.31
CA ARG A 6 20.02 -6.58 -7.82
C ARG A 6 19.42 -7.46 -8.91
N GLN A 7 19.12 -8.72 -8.58
CA GLN A 7 18.23 -9.53 -9.41
C GLN A 7 16.89 -8.80 -9.49
N SER A 8 16.22 -8.88 -10.62
CA SER A 8 14.88 -8.32 -10.79
C SER A 8 13.95 -8.90 -9.73
N PHE A 9 13.13 -8.04 -9.09
CA PHE A 9 12.14 -8.49 -8.11
C PHE A 9 11.10 -9.36 -8.80
N VAL A 10 11.01 -10.63 -8.40
CA VAL A 10 10.14 -11.63 -9.04
C VAL A 10 8.81 -11.72 -8.30
N VAL A 11 7.70 -11.77 -9.03
CA VAL A 11 6.37 -12.03 -8.48
C VAL A 11 5.93 -13.43 -8.92
N VAL A 12 5.62 -14.29 -7.95
CA VAL A 12 5.14 -15.68 -8.20
C VAL A 12 3.71 -15.80 -7.67
N ARG A 13 2.82 -16.31 -8.48
CA ARG A 13 1.42 -16.58 -8.10
C ARG A 13 1.17 -18.07 -7.90
N ASP A 14 0.13 -18.45 -7.18
CA ASP A 14 -0.16 -19.84 -6.82
C ASP A 14 -0.64 -20.71 -8.01
N HIS A 15 -1.03 -20.10 -9.11
CA HIS A 15 -1.34 -20.83 -10.36
C HIS A 15 -0.10 -21.05 -11.26
N GLU A 16 1.04 -20.49 -10.89
CA GLU A 16 2.30 -20.61 -11.61
C GLU A 16 3.19 -21.68 -10.95
N PRO A 17 4.07 -22.35 -11.71
CA PRO A 17 5.10 -23.20 -11.12
C PRO A 17 5.90 -22.38 -10.09
N ALA A 18 6.28 -22.99 -8.97
CA ALA A 18 7.17 -22.33 -8.03
C ALA A 18 8.44 -21.90 -8.76
N SER A 19 8.73 -20.60 -8.78
CA SER A 19 9.95 -20.09 -9.41
C SER A 19 11.16 -20.64 -8.67
N ASP A 20 12.09 -21.25 -9.38
CA ASP A 20 13.35 -21.75 -8.81
C ASP A 20 14.13 -20.64 -8.10
N VAL A 21 13.92 -19.39 -8.51
CA VAL A 21 14.54 -18.19 -7.89
C VAL A 21 14.14 -18.03 -6.42
N LEU A 22 12.89 -18.37 -6.04
CA LEU A 22 12.39 -18.19 -4.67
C LEU A 22 12.29 -19.52 -3.89
N ARG A 23 12.77 -20.64 -4.44
CA ARG A 23 12.88 -21.89 -3.68
C ARG A 23 13.89 -21.76 -2.56
N HIS A 24 13.57 -22.36 -1.42
CA HIS A 24 14.37 -22.29 -0.19
C HIS A 24 14.58 -20.84 0.30
N ALA A 25 13.64 -19.92 0.00
CA ALA A 25 13.67 -18.57 0.52
C ALA A 25 13.44 -18.54 2.03
N VAL A 26 13.97 -17.50 2.68
CA VAL A 26 13.44 -17.04 3.96
C VAL A 26 12.28 -16.11 3.65
N VAL A 27 11.09 -16.45 4.14
CA VAL A 27 9.86 -15.74 3.79
C VAL A 27 9.36 -14.87 4.94
N ALA A 28 9.15 -13.58 4.65
CA ALA A 28 8.34 -12.71 5.50
C ALA A 28 6.86 -13.02 5.21
N ILE A 29 6.08 -13.44 6.21
CA ILE A 29 4.67 -13.83 6.00
C ILE A 29 3.74 -12.77 6.58
N GLY A 30 2.84 -12.22 5.75
CA GLY A 30 1.88 -11.22 6.19
C GLY A 30 0.98 -10.69 5.09
N ASN A 31 -0.05 -9.93 5.45
CA ASN A 31 -0.91 -9.26 4.49
C ASN A 31 -0.23 -8.06 3.82
N PHE A 32 0.72 -7.46 4.49
CA PHE A 32 1.52 -6.31 4.05
C PHE A 32 0.70 -5.13 3.51
N ASP A 33 -0.53 -4.95 4.01
CA ASP A 33 -1.38 -3.84 3.61
C ASP A 33 -0.77 -2.51 4.06
N GLY A 34 -0.35 -1.70 3.07
CA GLY A 34 0.36 -0.45 3.27
C GLY A 34 1.87 -0.59 3.55
N VAL A 35 2.45 -1.78 3.60
CA VAL A 35 3.91 -2.02 3.85
C VAL A 35 4.52 -1.02 4.85
N HIS A 36 3.81 -0.78 5.97
CA HIS A 36 4.16 0.20 7.00
C HIS A 36 5.45 -0.17 7.75
N ARG A 37 5.96 0.73 8.60
CA ARG A 37 7.22 0.54 9.36
C ARG A 37 7.31 -0.82 10.06
N GLY A 38 6.23 -1.27 10.72
CA GLY A 38 6.21 -2.59 11.35
C GLY A 38 6.32 -3.75 10.35
N HIS A 39 5.71 -3.65 9.17
CA HIS A 39 5.92 -4.62 8.09
C HIS A 39 7.35 -4.60 7.57
N ARG A 40 7.95 -3.42 7.43
CA ARG A 40 9.34 -3.26 6.99
C ARG A 40 10.34 -3.88 7.98
N THR A 41 10.04 -3.89 9.28
CA THR A 41 10.85 -4.59 10.28
C THR A 41 10.82 -6.11 10.05
N VAL A 42 9.64 -6.70 9.80
CA VAL A 42 9.51 -8.13 9.46
C VAL A 42 10.28 -8.46 8.18
N ILE A 43 10.15 -7.62 7.15
CA ILE A 43 10.86 -7.77 5.87
C ILE A 43 12.37 -7.66 6.06
N ALA A 44 12.85 -6.68 6.81
CA ALA A 44 14.28 -6.48 7.07
C ALA A 44 14.87 -7.69 7.82
N THR A 45 14.16 -8.23 8.82
CA THR A 45 14.59 -9.46 9.51
C THR A 45 14.68 -10.64 8.56
N ALA A 46 13.67 -10.81 7.67
CA ALA A 46 13.72 -11.90 6.67
C ALA A 46 14.90 -11.76 5.71
N THR A 47 15.16 -10.54 5.24
CA THR A 47 16.31 -10.25 4.35
C THR A 47 17.65 -10.50 5.05
N GLU A 48 17.78 -10.11 6.31
CA GLU A 48 18.99 -10.36 7.12
C GLU A 48 19.23 -11.86 7.30
N ARG A 49 18.20 -12.62 7.68
CA ARG A 49 18.28 -14.07 7.83
C ARG A 49 18.61 -14.78 6.51
N ALA A 50 17.99 -14.36 5.42
CA ALA A 50 18.24 -14.88 4.08
C ALA A 50 19.70 -14.67 3.67
N ARG A 51 20.23 -13.46 3.83
CA ARG A 51 21.64 -13.13 3.55
C ARG A 51 22.60 -13.98 4.38
N ALA A 52 22.34 -14.12 5.68
CA ALA A 52 23.18 -14.94 6.57
C ALA A 52 23.18 -16.42 6.15
N ALA A 53 22.08 -16.92 5.61
CA ALA A 53 21.94 -18.29 5.14
C ALA A 53 22.33 -18.50 3.66
N GLY A 54 22.70 -17.46 2.91
CA GLY A 54 22.94 -17.53 1.47
C GLY A 54 21.71 -17.95 0.68
N ARG A 55 20.52 -17.49 1.09
CA ARG A 55 19.21 -17.84 0.53
C ARG A 55 18.49 -16.60 -0.01
N PRO A 56 17.52 -16.76 -0.92
CA PRO A 56 16.64 -15.66 -1.32
C PRO A 56 15.76 -15.20 -0.15
N ALA A 57 15.37 -13.92 -0.19
CA ALA A 57 14.37 -13.34 0.69
C ALA A 57 13.09 -13.04 -0.07
N ALA A 58 11.93 -13.48 0.43
CA ALA A 58 10.66 -13.22 -0.24
C ALA A 58 9.57 -12.77 0.75
N ALA A 59 8.57 -12.03 0.25
CA ALA A 59 7.31 -11.83 0.96
C ALA A 59 6.30 -12.89 0.54
N LEU A 60 5.64 -13.55 1.50
CA LEU A 60 4.45 -14.36 1.26
C LEU A 60 3.23 -13.54 1.67
N THR A 61 2.41 -13.20 0.71
CA THR A 61 1.21 -12.36 0.92
C THR A 61 -0.04 -12.98 0.29
N PHE A 62 -1.21 -12.41 0.59
CA PHE A 62 -2.50 -12.98 0.23
C PHE A 62 -3.35 -11.97 -0.55
N GLU A 63 -3.96 -12.43 -1.65
CA GLU A 63 -4.93 -11.66 -2.43
C GLU A 63 -6.14 -12.53 -2.86
N PRO A 64 -7.36 -12.02 -2.74
CA PRO A 64 -7.73 -10.77 -2.05
C PRO A 64 -7.34 -10.79 -0.56
N HIS A 65 -7.34 -9.62 0.07
CA HIS A 65 -7.04 -9.51 1.50
C HIS A 65 -7.97 -10.41 2.32
N PRO A 66 -7.48 -11.22 3.28
CA PRO A 66 -8.30 -12.18 4.02
C PRO A 66 -9.56 -11.56 4.66
N ARG A 67 -9.46 -10.31 5.16
CA ARG A 67 -10.62 -9.62 5.75
C ARG A 67 -11.72 -9.39 4.72
N SER A 68 -11.39 -9.01 3.51
CA SER A 68 -12.38 -8.81 2.43
C SER A 68 -13.08 -10.12 2.05
N TYR A 69 -12.37 -11.24 2.11
CA TYR A 69 -12.93 -12.55 1.88
C TYR A 69 -13.95 -12.96 2.98
N PHE A 70 -13.61 -12.74 4.25
CA PHE A 70 -14.49 -13.11 5.37
C PHE A 70 -15.62 -12.11 5.64
N GLN A 71 -15.46 -10.88 5.21
CA GLN A 71 -16.43 -9.78 5.42
C GLN A 71 -16.78 -9.08 4.11
N PRO A 72 -17.36 -9.79 3.12
CA PRO A 72 -17.62 -9.23 1.79
C PRO A 72 -18.63 -8.08 1.79
N HIS A 73 -19.47 -7.98 2.84
CA HIS A 73 -20.49 -6.92 3.00
C HIS A 73 -20.06 -5.81 3.98
N ALA A 74 -18.87 -5.94 4.59
CA ALA A 74 -18.30 -4.92 5.45
C ALA A 74 -17.08 -4.31 4.77
N PRO A 75 -17.27 -3.12 4.17
CA PRO A 75 -16.19 -2.47 3.43
C PRO A 75 -14.91 -2.39 4.26
N SER A 76 -13.81 -2.79 3.65
CA SER A 76 -12.52 -2.75 4.29
C SER A 76 -11.59 -1.86 3.50
N PHE A 77 -11.48 -0.60 3.93
CA PHE A 77 -10.51 0.32 3.37
C PHE A 77 -9.11 -0.33 3.31
N ARG A 78 -8.60 -0.57 2.12
CA ARG A 78 -7.26 -1.07 1.89
C ARG A 78 -6.28 0.09 1.79
N LEU A 79 -5.16 0.00 2.54
CA LEU A 79 -4.11 1.01 2.49
C LEU A 79 -3.35 0.98 1.16
N SER A 80 -3.29 -0.18 0.52
CA SER A 80 -2.66 -0.35 -0.80
C SER A 80 -3.45 -1.34 -1.65
N SER A 81 -3.61 -1.05 -2.93
CA SER A 81 -4.00 -2.04 -3.94
C SER A 81 -2.93 -3.14 -4.01
N GLU A 82 -3.24 -4.27 -4.64
CA GLU A 82 -2.24 -5.32 -4.90
C GLU A 82 -1.04 -4.76 -5.67
N ALA A 83 -1.30 -4.02 -6.76
CA ALA A 83 -0.25 -3.42 -7.58
C ALA A 83 0.66 -2.50 -6.74
N ASN A 84 0.08 -1.60 -5.94
CA ASN A 84 0.85 -0.70 -5.09
C ASN A 84 1.61 -1.45 -3.98
N LYS A 85 1.01 -2.50 -3.40
CA LYS A 85 1.70 -3.35 -2.43
C LYS A 85 2.94 -4.00 -3.04
N LEU A 86 2.83 -4.56 -4.24
CA LEU A 86 3.96 -5.17 -4.94
C LEU A 86 5.05 -4.15 -5.28
N ARG A 87 4.70 -2.94 -5.72
CA ARG A 87 5.65 -1.84 -5.96
C ARG A 87 6.38 -1.41 -4.68
N LEU A 88 5.67 -1.36 -3.55
CA LEU A 88 6.26 -1.05 -2.24
C LEU A 88 7.19 -2.18 -1.75
N LEU A 89 6.82 -3.44 -1.98
CA LEU A 89 7.67 -4.60 -1.66
C LEU A 89 8.91 -4.64 -2.55
N ALA A 90 8.76 -4.38 -3.85
CA ALA A 90 9.87 -4.32 -4.80
C ALA A 90 10.89 -3.21 -4.47
N ALA A 91 10.46 -2.14 -3.79
CA ALA A 91 11.34 -1.08 -3.29
C ALA A 91 12.08 -1.45 -2.00
N THR A 92 11.88 -2.67 -1.47
CA THR A 92 12.65 -3.22 -0.32
C THR A 92 13.82 -4.08 -0.83
N ASP A 93 14.52 -4.70 0.11
CA ASP A 93 15.65 -5.60 -0.21
C ASP A 93 15.23 -7.07 -0.44
N LEU A 94 13.95 -7.32 -0.70
CA LEU A 94 13.45 -8.64 -1.09
C LEU A 94 13.84 -9.00 -2.53
N ASP A 95 14.03 -10.28 -2.78
CA ASP A 95 14.24 -10.82 -4.11
C ASP A 95 12.92 -11.08 -4.85
N GLY A 96 11.80 -11.14 -4.12
CA GLY A 96 10.48 -11.30 -4.74
C GLY A 96 9.31 -11.38 -3.76
N ALA A 97 8.12 -11.56 -4.33
CA ALA A 97 6.88 -11.80 -3.61
C ALA A 97 6.17 -13.06 -4.11
N ILE A 98 5.60 -13.80 -3.18
CA ILE A 98 4.73 -14.94 -3.43
C ILE A 98 3.32 -14.50 -3.08
N VAL A 99 2.47 -14.36 -4.09
CA VAL A 99 1.06 -13.96 -3.92
C VAL A 99 0.20 -15.21 -3.93
N THR A 100 -0.35 -15.54 -2.78
CA THR A 100 -1.25 -16.69 -2.64
C THR A 100 -2.70 -16.23 -2.70
N THR A 101 -3.50 -16.88 -3.56
CA THR A 101 -4.92 -16.58 -3.69
C THR A 101 -5.68 -16.96 -2.43
N PHE A 102 -6.27 -15.96 -1.76
CA PHE A 102 -7.10 -16.22 -0.59
C PHE A 102 -8.52 -16.57 -1.00
N ASN A 103 -8.79 -17.86 -1.01
CA ASN A 103 -10.06 -18.45 -1.45
C ASN A 103 -10.59 -19.48 -0.44
N ALA A 104 -11.71 -20.11 -0.76
CA ALA A 104 -12.34 -21.12 0.10
C ALA A 104 -11.42 -22.33 0.36
N ALA A 105 -10.56 -22.73 -0.59
CA ALA A 105 -9.64 -23.84 -0.40
C ALA A 105 -8.57 -23.46 0.65
N LEU A 106 -7.93 -22.30 0.52
CA LEU A 106 -6.93 -21.82 1.48
C LEU A 106 -7.56 -21.57 2.86
N ALA A 107 -8.74 -20.94 2.92
CA ALA A 107 -9.43 -20.63 4.17
C ALA A 107 -9.85 -21.87 4.98
N ARG A 108 -9.97 -23.03 4.36
CA ARG A 108 -10.32 -24.31 5.01
C ARG A 108 -9.11 -25.07 5.54
N LEU A 109 -7.89 -24.73 5.11
CA LEU A 109 -6.69 -25.43 5.57
C LEU A 109 -6.53 -25.29 7.09
N THR A 110 -6.27 -26.36 7.78
CA THR A 110 -5.81 -26.30 9.18
C THR A 110 -4.45 -25.62 9.25
N ALA A 111 -3.98 -25.32 10.45
CA ALA A 111 -2.65 -24.75 10.63
C ALA A 111 -1.56 -25.70 10.14
N GLU A 112 -1.69 -26.99 10.43
CA GLU A 112 -0.80 -28.06 9.96
C GLU A 112 -0.79 -28.16 8.44
N GLU A 113 -1.97 -28.16 7.82
CA GLU A 113 -2.12 -28.24 6.36
C GLU A 113 -1.52 -27.03 5.64
N PHE A 114 -1.69 -25.81 6.22
CA PHE A 114 -1.06 -24.61 5.68
C PHE A 114 0.46 -24.74 5.70
N ILE A 115 1.03 -25.18 6.80
CA ILE A 115 2.48 -25.39 6.91
C ILE A 115 2.95 -26.47 5.95
N GLY A 116 2.31 -27.65 5.96
CA GLY A 116 2.72 -28.79 5.14
C GLY A 116 2.61 -28.49 3.65
N ARG A 117 1.42 -28.11 3.19
CA ARG A 117 1.13 -27.95 1.75
C ARG A 117 1.72 -26.67 1.15
N ILE A 118 1.68 -25.55 1.90
CA ILE A 118 2.10 -24.25 1.34
C ILE A 118 3.58 -24.00 1.64
N LEU A 119 3.99 -24.03 2.92
CA LEU A 119 5.35 -23.63 3.28
C LEU A 119 6.39 -24.70 2.91
N VAL A 120 6.08 -25.97 3.14
CA VAL A 120 7.04 -27.09 2.95
C VAL A 120 6.95 -27.67 1.54
N GLU A 121 5.80 -28.21 1.15
CA GLU A 121 5.70 -28.96 -0.13
C GLU A 121 5.82 -28.03 -1.34
N ARG A 122 5.08 -26.91 -1.33
CA ARG A 122 5.04 -26.00 -2.48
C ARG A 122 6.26 -25.09 -2.53
N LEU A 123 6.59 -24.43 -1.42
CA LEU A 123 7.59 -23.36 -1.39
C LEU A 123 8.97 -23.85 -0.90
N ALA A 124 9.03 -24.99 -0.21
CA ALA A 124 10.25 -25.54 0.38
C ALA A 124 11.05 -24.47 1.14
N ILE A 125 10.39 -23.66 1.99
CA ILE A 125 11.01 -22.52 2.66
C ILE A 125 12.20 -22.96 3.53
N ALA A 126 13.25 -22.13 3.61
CA ALA A 126 14.35 -22.31 4.56
C ALA A 126 14.07 -21.66 5.92
N GLY A 127 13.19 -20.65 5.93
CA GLY A 127 12.78 -19.98 7.16
C GLY A 127 11.54 -19.12 6.97
N ALA A 128 10.86 -18.82 8.07
CA ALA A 128 9.71 -17.93 8.13
C ALA A 128 9.96 -16.80 9.13
N VAL A 129 9.62 -15.57 8.75
CA VAL A 129 9.64 -14.41 9.65
C VAL A 129 8.23 -13.85 9.72
N ILE A 130 7.69 -13.74 10.93
CA ILE A 130 6.31 -13.34 11.19
C ILE A 130 6.24 -12.25 12.26
N GLY A 131 5.16 -11.48 12.27
CA GLY A 131 4.87 -10.60 13.39
C GLY A 131 4.34 -11.38 14.62
N PHE A 132 4.54 -10.82 15.81
CA PHE A 132 4.14 -11.41 17.10
C PHE A 132 2.66 -11.80 17.20
N ASN A 133 1.79 -11.17 16.42
CA ASN A 133 0.34 -11.40 16.39
C ASN A 133 -0.14 -12.17 15.15
N PHE A 134 0.77 -12.81 14.44
CA PHE A 134 0.43 -13.59 13.26
C PHE A 134 -0.43 -14.80 13.64
N GLN A 135 -1.57 -14.94 12.98
CA GLN A 135 -2.48 -16.06 13.13
C GLN A 135 -2.88 -16.58 11.75
N PHE A 136 -2.93 -17.90 11.59
CA PHE A 136 -3.16 -18.56 10.32
C PHE A 136 -3.96 -19.85 10.47
N GLY A 137 -4.31 -20.44 9.33
CA GLY A 137 -5.14 -21.65 9.29
C GLY A 137 -6.59 -21.41 9.67
N LYS A 138 -7.40 -22.45 9.51
CA LYS A 138 -8.83 -22.43 9.80
C LYS A 138 -9.11 -21.95 11.24
N ASN A 139 -10.04 -21.03 11.38
CA ASN A 139 -10.40 -20.42 12.66
C ASN A 139 -9.23 -19.72 13.39
N ARG A 140 -8.15 -19.36 12.66
CA ARG A 140 -6.96 -18.70 13.22
C ARG A 140 -6.28 -19.57 14.32
N ALA A 141 -6.33 -20.90 14.20
CA ALA A 141 -5.80 -21.83 15.19
C ALA A 141 -4.26 -21.88 15.21
N GLY A 142 -3.61 -21.50 14.11
CA GLY A 142 -2.14 -21.38 14.03
C GLY A 142 -1.65 -20.13 14.75
N THR A 143 -0.69 -20.29 15.65
CA THR A 143 -0.05 -19.22 16.44
C THR A 143 1.45 -19.15 16.12
N PRO A 144 2.16 -18.08 16.52
CA PRO A 144 3.61 -18.03 16.41
C PRO A 144 4.30 -19.23 17.08
N ASP A 145 3.91 -19.61 18.30
CA ASP A 145 4.50 -20.74 19.03
C ASP A 145 4.27 -22.07 18.30
N PHE A 146 3.07 -22.23 17.71
CA PHE A 146 2.77 -23.39 16.89
C PHE A 146 3.68 -23.44 15.66
N LEU A 147 3.89 -22.33 14.97
CA LEU A 147 4.78 -22.27 13.81
C LEU A 147 6.24 -22.56 14.18
N ILE A 148 6.72 -22.04 15.32
CA ILE A 148 8.06 -22.33 15.86
C ILE A 148 8.23 -23.83 16.08
N SER A 149 7.28 -24.48 16.77
CA SER A 149 7.35 -25.91 17.08
C SER A 149 7.36 -26.77 15.81
N GLN A 150 6.53 -26.41 14.83
CA GLN A 150 6.47 -27.11 13.54
C GLN A 150 7.72 -26.85 12.68
N GLY A 151 8.27 -25.64 12.69
CA GLY A 151 9.50 -25.28 12.00
C GLY A 151 10.67 -26.14 12.47
N ALA A 152 10.83 -26.27 13.81
CA ALA A 152 11.84 -27.14 14.39
C ALA A 152 11.69 -28.61 13.98
N ARG A 153 10.44 -29.11 13.89
CA ARG A 153 10.14 -30.49 13.48
C ARG A 153 10.37 -30.72 11.98
N LEU A 154 10.09 -29.70 11.13
CA LEU A 154 10.10 -29.83 9.68
C LEU A 154 11.38 -29.28 9.02
N GLY A 155 12.30 -28.73 9.82
CA GLY A 155 13.64 -28.31 9.37
C GLY A 155 13.73 -26.91 8.76
N PHE A 156 12.85 -25.97 9.15
CA PHE A 156 12.96 -24.55 8.79
C PHE A 156 12.98 -23.63 10.03
N SER A 157 13.68 -22.50 9.93
CA SER A 157 13.75 -21.55 11.03
C SER A 157 12.48 -20.69 11.13
N VAL A 158 12.18 -20.22 12.36
CA VAL A 158 11.08 -19.26 12.57
C VAL A 158 11.55 -18.13 13.46
N ASP A 159 11.44 -16.89 12.98
CA ASP A 159 11.70 -15.68 13.73
C ASP A 159 10.39 -14.92 13.96
N VAL A 160 10.14 -14.49 15.20
CA VAL A 160 8.96 -13.71 15.57
C VAL A 160 9.38 -12.28 15.91
N VAL A 161 8.90 -11.33 15.13
CA VAL A 161 9.21 -9.90 15.30
C VAL A 161 8.24 -9.29 16.31
N PRO A 162 8.74 -8.62 17.36
CA PRO A 162 7.91 -7.96 18.36
C PRO A 162 7.12 -6.78 17.76
N PRO A 163 6.14 -6.23 18.51
CA PRO A 163 5.44 -5.02 18.12
C PRO A 163 6.41 -3.89 17.81
N PHE A 164 6.19 -3.19 16.70
CA PHE A 164 6.97 -2.01 16.37
C PHE A 164 6.24 -0.75 16.84
N GLU A 165 6.95 0.09 17.57
CA GLU A 165 6.47 1.39 18.02
C GLU A 165 7.26 2.53 17.38
N HIS A 166 6.58 3.60 17.05
CA HIS A 166 7.16 4.84 16.53
C HIS A 166 6.60 6.03 17.30
N ALA A 167 7.47 6.87 17.85
CA ALA A 167 7.09 8.00 18.70
C ALA A 167 6.08 7.64 19.82
N GLY A 168 6.28 6.50 20.50
CA GLY A 168 5.43 6.01 21.58
C GLY A 168 4.05 5.48 21.11
N ARG A 169 3.82 5.35 19.82
CA ARG A 169 2.59 4.80 19.24
C ARG A 169 2.85 3.46 18.55
N ARG A 170 1.99 2.47 18.81
CA ARG A 170 2.05 1.19 18.11
C ARG A 170 1.68 1.35 16.63
N VAL A 171 2.55 0.89 15.74
CA VAL A 171 2.32 0.93 14.30
C VAL A 171 1.47 -0.27 13.87
N SER A 172 0.34 0.00 13.21
CA SER A 172 -0.55 -1.02 12.64
C SER A 172 -1.36 -0.45 11.47
N SER A 173 -1.82 -1.32 10.56
CA SER A 173 -2.72 -0.91 9.47
C SER A 173 -4.04 -0.31 10.00
N GLY A 174 -4.51 -0.71 11.19
CA GLY A 174 -5.68 -0.12 11.85
C GLY A 174 -5.44 1.35 12.19
N ALA A 175 -4.38 1.64 12.97
CA ALA A 175 -4.04 3.02 13.36
C ALA A 175 -3.82 3.94 12.15
N ILE A 176 -3.27 3.42 11.06
CA ILE A 176 -3.09 4.18 9.81
C ILE A 176 -4.43 4.50 9.16
N ARG A 177 -5.37 3.53 9.10
CA ARG A 177 -6.72 3.78 8.59
C ARG A 177 -7.46 4.82 9.42
N ASP A 178 -7.36 4.73 10.74
CA ASP A 178 -8.00 5.69 11.65
C ASP A 178 -7.45 7.12 11.43
N ALA A 179 -6.14 7.25 11.24
CA ALA A 179 -5.51 8.53 10.92
C ALA A 179 -5.99 9.10 9.56
N LEU A 180 -6.06 8.26 8.52
CA LEU A 180 -6.54 8.67 7.19
C LEU A 180 -8.04 9.05 7.22
N ALA A 181 -8.86 8.30 7.96
CA ALA A 181 -10.27 8.59 8.12
C ALA A 181 -10.54 9.89 8.91
N ALA A 182 -9.58 10.33 9.72
CA ALA A 182 -9.63 11.61 10.42
C ALA A 182 -8.96 12.78 9.65
N GLY A 183 -8.42 12.54 8.44
CA GLY A 183 -7.69 13.54 7.66
C GLY A 183 -6.25 13.79 8.12
N HIS A 184 -5.77 13.04 9.11
CA HIS A 184 -4.43 13.17 9.69
C HIS A 184 -3.38 12.45 8.81
N VAL A 185 -3.26 12.88 7.55
CA VAL A 185 -2.38 12.21 6.55
C VAL A 185 -0.89 12.29 6.92
N ALA A 186 -0.47 13.32 7.65
CA ALA A 186 0.90 13.42 8.17
C ALA A 186 1.18 12.34 9.24
N ASP A 187 0.24 12.09 10.16
CA ASP A 187 0.36 11.02 11.16
C ASP A 187 0.36 9.64 10.48
N ALA A 188 -0.47 9.45 9.46
CA ALA A 188 -0.47 8.24 8.66
C ALA A 188 0.88 8.04 7.96
N ALA A 189 1.49 9.10 7.42
CA ALA A 189 2.81 9.05 6.80
C ALA A 189 3.91 8.68 7.81
N ASP A 190 3.84 9.19 9.04
CA ASP A 190 4.77 8.84 10.12
C ASP A 190 4.69 7.35 10.47
N LEU A 191 3.49 6.78 10.54
CA LEU A 191 3.29 5.35 10.83
C LEU A 191 3.70 4.47 9.62
N LEU A 192 3.42 4.90 8.41
CA LEU A 192 3.81 4.22 7.17
C LEU A 192 5.32 4.27 6.94
N GLY A 193 5.95 5.43 7.21
CA GLY A 193 7.33 5.75 6.82
C GLY A 193 7.43 6.38 5.44
N TYR A 194 6.31 6.74 4.84
CA TYR A 194 6.18 7.44 3.55
C TYR A 194 4.78 8.07 3.45
N PRO A 195 4.57 9.13 2.64
CA PRO A 195 3.25 9.69 2.39
C PRO A 195 2.31 8.64 1.80
N TRP A 196 1.12 8.45 2.40
CA TRP A 196 0.11 7.57 1.83
C TRP A 196 -0.28 8.05 0.44
N PHE A 197 -0.47 7.11 -0.50
CA PHE A 197 -0.75 7.43 -1.89
C PHE A 197 -1.77 6.48 -2.50
N VAL A 198 -2.38 6.95 -3.56
CA VAL A 198 -3.26 6.18 -4.45
C VAL A 198 -2.72 6.22 -5.88
N THR A 199 -3.06 5.22 -6.66
CA THR A 199 -2.74 5.16 -8.09
C THR A 199 -4.04 5.04 -8.87
N GLY A 200 -4.21 5.85 -9.91
CA GLY A 200 -5.40 5.82 -10.75
C GLY A 200 -5.14 6.35 -12.14
N GLU A 201 -5.95 5.88 -13.09
CA GLU A 201 -5.98 6.40 -14.45
C GLU A 201 -6.80 7.69 -14.48
N VAL A 202 -6.31 8.68 -15.23
CA VAL A 202 -7.02 9.94 -15.43
C VAL A 202 -8.16 9.75 -16.42
N VAL A 203 -9.37 9.99 -15.94
CA VAL A 203 -10.60 9.89 -16.71
C VAL A 203 -11.15 11.28 -17.08
N HIS A 204 -12.00 11.33 -18.09
CA HIS A 204 -12.70 12.56 -18.44
C HIS A 204 -13.68 12.96 -17.33
N GLY A 205 -13.67 14.25 -16.99
CA GLY A 205 -14.63 14.89 -16.08
C GLY A 205 -15.46 15.94 -16.79
N ASP A 206 -16.19 16.77 -16.04
CA ASP A 206 -17.11 17.80 -16.58
C ASP A 206 -16.43 19.02 -17.20
N HIS A 207 -15.09 19.09 -17.21
CA HIS A 207 -14.26 20.18 -17.76
C HIS A 207 -14.48 21.57 -17.13
N ARG A 208 -15.32 21.71 -16.09
CA ARG A 208 -15.64 23.00 -15.45
C ARG A 208 -14.42 23.73 -14.91
N GLY A 209 -13.47 22.99 -14.33
CA GLY A 209 -12.24 23.58 -13.80
C GLY A 209 -11.38 24.27 -14.86
N ARG A 210 -11.38 23.74 -16.12
CA ARG A 210 -10.60 24.34 -17.22
C ARG A 210 -11.07 25.76 -17.55
N GLU A 211 -12.38 26.00 -17.56
CA GLU A 211 -12.97 27.33 -17.83
C GLU A 211 -12.63 28.35 -16.72
N LEU A 212 -12.38 27.84 -15.51
CA LEU A 212 -12.02 28.66 -14.33
C LEU A 212 -10.49 28.81 -14.15
N GLY A 213 -9.67 28.31 -15.09
CA GLY A 213 -8.20 28.35 -14.98
C GLY A 213 -7.60 27.24 -14.10
N TYR A 214 -8.40 26.27 -13.67
CA TYR A 214 -8.01 25.14 -12.83
C TYR A 214 -8.28 23.80 -13.51
N PRO A 215 -7.53 23.43 -14.57
CA PRO A 215 -7.69 22.14 -15.23
C PRO A 215 -7.33 21.01 -14.25
N THR A 216 -8.32 20.18 -13.89
CA THR A 216 -8.15 19.07 -12.95
C THR A 216 -8.07 17.72 -13.67
N ALA A 217 -7.17 16.86 -13.21
CA ALA A 217 -7.17 15.43 -13.52
C ALA A 217 -8.16 14.71 -12.58
N ASN A 218 -9.04 13.91 -13.14
CA ASN A 218 -10.06 13.17 -12.40
C ASN A 218 -9.64 11.72 -12.28
N LEU A 219 -9.52 11.20 -11.05
CA LEU A 219 -9.20 9.81 -10.79
C LEU A 219 -10.36 9.17 -10.03
N ARG A 220 -10.81 8.00 -10.50
CA ARG A 220 -11.74 7.17 -9.76
C ARG A 220 -10.98 6.33 -8.75
N LEU A 221 -11.36 6.42 -7.48
CA LEU A 221 -10.78 5.60 -6.42
C LEU A 221 -11.71 4.44 -6.07
N ASP A 222 -11.15 3.50 -5.29
CA ASP A 222 -11.93 2.42 -4.70
C ASP A 222 -13.12 3.02 -3.89
N PRO A 223 -14.37 2.60 -4.13
CA PRO A 223 -15.54 3.05 -3.36
C PRO A 223 -15.39 2.88 -1.84
N GLU A 224 -14.55 1.94 -1.44
CA GLU A 224 -14.22 1.64 -0.04
C GLU A 224 -13.13 2.55 0.53
N CYS A 225 -12.59 3.50 -0.25
CA CYS A 225 -11.56 4.42 0.21
C CYS A 225 -12.08 5.25 1.39
N GLY A 226 -11.52 5.00 2.57
CA GLY A 226 -11.89 5.63 3.84
C GLY A 226 -11.08 6.88 4.16
N LEU A 227 -10.47 7.53 3.19
CA LEU A 227 -9.84 8.84 3.39
C LEU A 227 -10.90 9.88 3.76
N GLN A 228 -10.60 10.79 4.70
CA GLN A 228 -11.46 11.92 5.03
C GLN A 228 -11.74 12.77 3.79
N HIS A 229 -13.00 13.15 3.56
CA HIS A 229 -13.35 14.06 2.48
C HIS A 229 -12.80 15.46 2.74
N GLY A 230 -12.29 16.13 1.71
CA GLY A 230 -11.74 17.48 1.83
C GLY A 230 -10.68 17.81 0.79
N ILE A 231 -9.97 18.90 1.06
CA ILE A 231 -8.94 19.46 0.19
C ILE A 231 -7.57 19.14 0.77
N TYR A 232 -6.66 18.72 -0.10
CA TYR A 232 -5.33 18.23 0.27
C TYR A 232 -4.23 18.89 -0.55
N ALA A 233 -3.09 19.15 0.09
CA ALA A 233 -1.83 19.34 -0.61
C ALA A 233 -1.29 17.97 -1.01
N VAL A 234 -0.99 17.78 -2.29
CA VAL A 234 -0.55 16.48 -2.84
C VAL A 234 0.71 16.61 -3.68
N ARG A 235 1.40 15.48 -3.85
CA ARG A 235 2.40 15.31 -4.89
C ARG A 235 1.93 14.26 -5.87
N ALA A 236 2.09 14.56 -7.16
CA ALA A 236 1.74 13.65 -8.24
C ALA A 236 3.00 13.16 -8.96
N GLY A 237 3.13 11.85 -9.09
CA GLY A 237 4.11 11.22 -9.98
C GLY A 237 3.50 11.03 -11.36
N VAL A 238 4.13 11.62 -12.37
CA VAL A 238 3.71 11.55 -13.79
C VAL A 238 4.94 11.32 -14.65
N ASP A 239 4.98 10.23 -15.39
CA ASP A 239 6.07 9.92 -16.34
C ASP A 239 7.49 10.10 -15.73
N GLY A 240 7.67 9.70 -14.47
CA GLY A 240 8.94 9.81 -13.75
C GLY A 240 9.25 11.20 -13.15
N HIS A 241 8.37 12.17 -13.31
CA HIS A 241 8.49 13.51 -12.73
C HIS A 241 7.53 13.71 -11.56
N LEU A 242 7.93 14.54 -10.59
CA LEU A 242 7.10 14.90 -9.44
C LEU A 242 6.58 16.33 -9.57
N TYR A 243 5.27 16.46 -9.50
CA TYR A 243 4.55 17.75 -9.49
C TYR A 243 3.90 17.97 -8.13
N GLY A 244 3.89 19.21 -7.67
CA GLY A 244 3.03 19.61 -6.56
C GLY A 244 1.61 19.84 -7.06
N GLY A 245 0.63 19.74 -6.18
CA GLY A 245 -0.75 20.00 -6.54
C GLY A 245 -1.66 20.20 -5.35
N VAL A 246 -2.89 20.55 -5.63
CA VAL A 246 -4.00 20.54 -4.69
C VAL A 246 -5.05 19.55 -5.20
N ALA A 247 -5.62 18.77 -4.28
CA ALA A 247 -6.62 17.77 -4.63
C ALA A 247 -7.89 17.95 -3.79
N SER A 248 -9.04 17.78 -4.43
CA SER A 248 -10.33 17.61 -3.79
C SER A 248 -10.69 16.13 -3.80
N PHE A 249 -10.98 15.57 -2.64
CA PHE A 249 -11.45 14.20 -2.46
C PHE A 249 -12.85 14.22 -1.86
N GLY A 250 -13.82 13.68 -2.59
CA GLY A 250 -15.22 13.70 -2.14
C GLY A 250 -16.15 12.82 -2.95
N ARG A 251 -17.44 12.88 -2.64
CA ARG A 251 -18.51 12.22 -3.39
C ARG A 251 -19.32 13.25 -4.14
N ARG A 252 -19.56 13.04 -5.43
CA ARG A 252 -20.53 13.83 -6.18
C ARG A 252 -21.91 13.20 -6.07
N PRO A 253 -22.85 13.79 -5.29
CA PRO A 253 -24.17 13.19 -5.09
C PRO A 253 -25.04 13.15 -6.34
N THR A 254 -24.76 14.01 -7.34
CA THR A 254 -25.72 14.35 -8.40
C THR A 254 -25.48 13.63 -9.74
N PHE A 255 -24.31 13.08 -10.01
CA PHE A 255 -23.97 12.62 -11.36
C PHE A 255 -23.39 11.20 -11.50
N ASP A 256 -22.86 10.60 -10.42
CA ASP A 256 -22.15 9.32 -10.49
C ASP A 256 -22.61 8.31 -9.42
N ASN A 257 -23.90 8.28 -9.04
CA ASN A 257 -24.41 7.40 -7.99
C ASN A 257 -23.59 7.45 -6.69
N GLY A 258 -22.98 8.59 -6.37
CA GLY A 258 -22.15 8.76 -5.19
C GLY A 258 -20.74 8.13 -5.28
N ALA A 259 -20.22 7.93 -6.48
CA ALA A 259 -18.85 7.46 -6.68
C ALA A 259 -17.83 8.42 -6.03
N VAL A 260 -16.79 7.84 -5.47
CA VAL A 260 -15.70 8.57 -4.86
C VAL A 260 -14.77 9.09 -5.96
N LEU A 261 -14.55 10.40 -6.00
CA LEU A 261 -13.73 11.07 -7.01
C LEU A 261 -12.59 11.81 -6.34
N LEU A 262 -11.42 11.73 -6.96
CA LEU A 262 -10.25 12.54 -6.64
C LEU A 262 -9.97 13.49 -7.83
N GLU A 263 -10.13 14.77 -7.60
CA GLU A 263 -9.85 15.83 -8.58
C GLU A 263 -8.55 16.50 -8.21
N VAL A 264 -7.54 16.43 -9.09
CA VAL A 264 -6.20 16.92 -8.81
C VAL A 264 -5.83 18.04 -9.78
N PHE A 265 -5.55 19.23 -9.27
CA PHE A 265 -4.93 20.32 -9.99
C PHE A 265 -3.43 20.30 -9.79
N LEU A 266 -2.66 20.12 -10.86
CA LEU A 266 -1.20 20.08 -10.83
C LEU A 266 -0.62 21.47 -11.04
N PHE A 267 0.26 21.89 -10.16
CA PHE A 267 0.98 23.14 -10.28
C PHE A 267 2.06 23.06 -11.37
N ASP A 268 2.12 24.13 -12.17
CA ASP A 268 3.20 24.32 -13.17
C ASP A 268 3.29 23.17 -14.18
N PHE A 269 2.18 22.45 -14.39
CA PHE A 269 2.06 21.38 -15.37
C PHE A 269 1.35 21.89 -16.63
N SER A 270 1.89 21.52 -17.78
CA SER A 270 1.25 21.71 -19.07
C SER A 270 1.32 20.40 -19.87
N GLY A 271 0.19 19.97 -20.40
CA GLY A 271 0.13 18.73 -21.19
C GLY A 271 -1.19 18.00 -21.04
N ASP A 272 -1.32 16.88 -21.73
CA ASP A 272 -2.47 15.99 -21.64
C ASP A 272 -2.19 14.84 -20.65
N LEU A 273 -3.13 14.63 -19.73
CA LEU A 273 -3.08 13.58 -18.72
C LEU A 273 -4.10 12.46 -18.95
N TYR A 274 -5.02 12.60 -19.90
CA TYR A 274 -6.06 11.59 -20.14
C TYR A 274 -5.46 10.22 -20.48
N GLY A 275 -5.98 9.18 -19.84
CA GLY A 275 -5.50 7.82 -19.99
C GLY A 275 -4.14 7.53 -19.30
N LYS A 276 -3.47 8.56 -18.76
CA LYS A 276 -2.23 8.33 -17.97
C LYS A 276 -2.56 7.85 -16.57
N VAL A 277 -1.68 7.02 -16.04
CA VAL A 277 -1.75 6.55 -14.67
C VAL A 277 -0.90 7.46 -13.78
N LEU A 278 -1.52 8.05 -12.76
CA LEU A 278 -0.87 8.93 -11.81
C LEU A 278 -0.77 8.27 -10.43
N ASP A 279 0.35 8.49 -9.77
CA ASP A 279 0.50 8.23 -8.33
C ASP A 279 0.29 9.53 -7.58
N ILE A 280 -0.72 9.60 -6.70
CA ILE A 280 -1.04 10.80 -5.93
C ILE A 280 -0.76 10.53 -4.45
N ALA A 281 0.27 11.19 -3.91
CA ALA A 281 0.66 11.14 -2.51
C ALA A 281 0.06 12.31 -1.73
N PHE A 282 -0.61 12.01 -0.61
CA PHE A 282 -1.26 13.00 0.26
C PHE A 282 -0.28 13.50 1.31
N ILE A 283 -0.04 14.82 1.33
CA ILE A 283 1.00 15.43 2.16
C ILE A 283 0.40 16.15 3.37
N VAL A 284 -0.62 16.99 3.14
CA VAL A 284 -1.31 17.75 4.19
C VAL A 284 -2.79 17.85 3.86
N TRP A 285 -3.65 17.65 4.84
CA TRP A 285 -5.05 18.01 4.77
C TRP A 285 -5.21 19.51 5.01
N ILE A 286 -5.94 20.20 4.13
CA ILE A 286 -6.09 21.66 4.18
C ILE A 286 -7.40 22.04 4.88
N ARG A 287 -8.52 21.47 4.42
CA ARG A 287 -9.87 21.77 4.93
C ARG A 287 -10.93 20.79 4.46
N HIS A 288 -12.10 20.90 5.04
CA HIS A 288 -13.31 20.25 4.53
C HIS A 288 -13.79 20.84 3.21
N GLU A 289 -14.61 20.09 2.46
CA GLU A 289 -15.35 20.63 1.32
C GLU A 289 -16.29 21.74 1.77
N LEU A 290 -16.48 22.74 0.91
CA LEU A 290 -17.38 23.87 1.13
C LEU A 290 -18.35 23.99 -0.04
N LYS A 291 -19.53 24.55 0.21
CA LYS A 291 -20.45 25.02 -0.82
C LYS A 291 -20.20 26.50 -1.06
N PHE A 292 -20.32 26.93 -2.30
CA PHE A 292 -20.12 28.32 -2.69
C PHE A 292 -21.38 28.85 -3.36
N ASP A 293 -21.71 30.10 -3.07
CA ASP A 293 -22.88 30.78 -3.61
C ASP A 293 -22.56 31.51 -4.94
N SER A 294 -21.28 31.69 -5.26
CA SER A 294 -20.83 32.28 -6.51
C SER A 294 -19.56 31.62 -7.08
N ILE A 295 -19.33 31.82 -8.38
CA ILE A 295 -18.11 31.34 -9.07
C ILE A 295 -16.89 32.11 -8.55
N GLU A 296 -17.04 33.39 -8.30
CA GLU A 296 -15.98 34.27 -7.78
C GLU A 296 -15.48 33.81 -6.40
N GLU A 297 -16.39 33.42 -5.53
CA GLU A 297 -16.07 32.86 -4.20
C GLU A 297 -15.32 31.53 -4.34
N LEU A 298 -15.79 30.65 -5.22
CA LEU A 298 -15.14 29.38 -5.53
C LEU A 298 -13.69 29.60 -6.00
N VAL A 299 -13.48 30.46 -7.01
CA VAL A 299 -12.14 30.76 -7.56
C VAL A 299 -11.24 31.36 -6.49
N HIS A 300 -11.73 32.35 -5.73
CA HIS A 300 -10.95 32.93 -4.63
C HIS A 300 -10.48 31.85 -3.63
N ARG A 301 -11.37 30.90 -3.29
CA ARG A 301 -11.02 29.82 -2.37
C ARG A 301 -10.03 28.82 -2.96
N MET A 302 -10.14 28.52 -4.27
CA MET A 302 -9.18 27.66 -4.97
C MET A 302 -7.78 28.31 -5.02
N ASP A 303 -7.70 29.63 -5.18
CA ASP A 303 -6.43 30.38 -5.09
C ASP A 303 -5.81 30.28 -3.69
N GLU A 304 -6.63 30.43 -2.64
CA GLU A 304 -6.18 30.27 -1.26
C GLU A 304 -5.70 28.84 -0.97
N ASP A 305 -6.46 27.83 -1.37
CA ASP A 305 -6.08 26.42 -1.22
C ASP A 305 -4.77 26.11 -1.94
N SER A 306 -4.60 26.64 -3.16
CA SER A 306 -3.36 26.49 -3.94
C SER A 306 -2.17 27.14 -3.25
N ARG A 307 -2.34 28.33 -2.68
CA ARG A 307 -1.30 29.02 -1.90
C ARG A 307 -0.91 28.23 -0.65
N LEU A 308 -1.89 27.70 0.09
CA LEU A 308 -1.67 26.88 1.28
C LEU A 308 -0.95 25.57 0.91
N ALA A 309 -1.38 24.93 -0.18
CA ALA A 309 -0.76 23.70 -0.68
C ALA A 309 0.70 23.94 -1.08
N ARG A 310 1.01 24.99 -1.85
CA ARG A 310 2.39 25.35 -2.22
C ARG A 310 3.25 25.56 -0.97
N GLY A 311 2.74 26.27 0.03
CA GLY A 311 3.44 26.48 1.30
C GLY A 311 3.68 25.19 2.09
N ALA A 312 2.73 24.27 2.11
CA ALA A 312 2.88 22.95 2.75
C ALA A 312 3.92 22.08 2.03
N LEU A 313 3.86 22.03 0.69
CA LEU A 313 4.77 21.26 -0.14
C LEU A 313 6.20 21.76 -0.09
N ALA A 314 6.41 23.06 0.08
CA ALA A 314 7.75 23.64 0.26
C ALA A 314 8.43 23.17 1.55
N ARG A 315 7.66 22.86 2.61
CA ARG A 315 8.17 22.31 3.88
C ARG A 315 8.46 20.80 3.83
N ALA A 316 7.96 20.09 2.80
CA ALA A 316 8.16 18.66 2.60
C ALA A 316 8.74 18.39 1.19
N PRO A 317 9.94 18.90 0.86
CA PRO A 317 10.52 18.76 -0.47
C PRO A 317 10.78 17.29 -0.77
N GLY A 318 10.33 16.83 -1.96
CA GLY A 318 10.56 15.45 -2.41
C GLY A 318 9.81 14.37 -1.63
N ALA A 319 8.88 14.72 -0.74
CA ALA A 319 8.07 13.74 -0.01
C ALA A 319 7.21 12.94 -0.98
N PHE A 320 7.63 11.70 -1.24
CA PHE A 320 6.94 10.74 -2.12
C PHE A 320 7.32 9.30 -1.72
N PRO A 321 6.45 8.30 -1.92
CA PRO A 321 6.80 6.92 -1.63
C PRO A 321 7.94 6.42 -2.53
N SER A 322 8.86 5.63 -1.96
CA SER A 322 9.82 4.88 -2.76
C SER A 322 9.10 3.69 -3.40
N LEU A 323 9.09 3.65 -4.71
CA LEU A 323 8.40 2.63 -5.50
C LEU A 323 9.39 2.01 -6.50
N ALA A 324 9.24 0.71 -6.74
CA ALA A 324 9.93 0.01 -7.81
C ALA A 324 8.92 -0.89 -8.55
N ASN A 325 9.09 -1.04 -9.83
CA ASN A 325 8.23 -1.94 -10.60
C ASN A 325 8.74 -3.37 -10.45
N PRO A 326 7.85 -4.31 -10.09
CA PRO A 326 8.18 -5.73 -10.20
C PRO A 326 8.49 -6.06 -11.66
N THR A 327 9.34 -7.06 -11.87
CA THR A 327 9.50 -7.70 -13.19
C THR A 327 8.58 -8.91 -13.23
N ASP A 328 7.80 -9.00 -14.30
CA ASP A 328 6.97 -10.16 -14.62
C ASP A 328 7.83 -11.40 -14.94
#